data_d5ff7e3b521fd694ea01597531ad7a1a
#
_entry.id   d5ff7e3b521fd694ea01597531ad7a1a
#
_cell.length_a   1.000
_cell.length_b   1.000
_cell.length_c   1.000
_cell.angle_alpha   90.00
_cell.angle_beta   90.00
_cell.angle_gamma   90.00
#
_symmetry.space_group_name_H-M   'P 1'
#
loop_
_entity.id
_entity.type
_entity.pdbx_description
1 polymer ?
#
loop_
_entity_poly.entity_id
_entity_poly.type
_entity_poly.pdbx_seq_one_letter_code
_entity_poly.pdbx_strand_id
1 'polypeptide(L)'
;MRKNKTTKNFTNFKMNDEVYKQRRQVINVIYDLKNHGINIPRIDVRIGEDKKESVLGKGRLNDNIIWITPKALNKGENYLYHTVLHELVHTIFGYGHSRTCHLMKAYQPEVVFTKEKLIDIFKRYYNLYNNKKINKQMEVAWNLIAEKNII
;
A
#
# COMPACT_ATOMS: atom_id res chain seq x y z
N MET A 1 -20.31 -9.33 10.28
CA MET A 1 -19.29 -8.72 9.43
C MET A 1 -18.61 -7.59 10.19
N ARG A 2 -17.33 -7.69 10.38
CA ARG A 2 -16.57 -6.63 11.06
C ARG A 2 -16.48 -5.40 10.16
N LYS A 3 -17.05 -4.29 10.59
CA LYS A 3 -16.77 -3.01 9.95
C LYS A 3 -15.33 -2.62 10.23
N ASN A 4 -14.59 -2.31 9.21
CA ASN A 4 -13.22 -1.86 9.35
C ASN A 4 -13.19 -0.45 9.95
N LYS A 5 -12.66 -0.33 11.17
CA LYS A 5 -12.57 0.94 11.89
C LYS A 5 -11.69 1.98 11.17
N THR A 6 -10.73 1.53 10.31
CA THR A 6 -9.80 2.44 9.63
C THR A 6 -10.46 3.33 8.58
N THR A 7 -11.59 2.90 8.01
CA THR A 7 -12.30 3.67 6.98
C THR A 7 -13.56 4.36 7.47
N LYS A 8 -13.95 4.12 8.73
CA LYS A 8 -15.18 4.65 9.32
C LYS A 8 -15.28 6.17 9.27
N ASN A 9 -14.16 6.86 9.42
CA ASN A 9 -14.08 8.32 9.48
C ASN A 9 -13.75 8.96 8.14
N PHE A 10 -13.57 8.18 7.09
CA PHE A 10 -13.19 8.69 5.78
C PHE A 10 -14.42 8.90 4.92
N THR A 11 -14.56 10.10 4.37
CA THR A 11 -15.64 10.45 3.45
C THR A 11 -15.08 10.58 2.04
N ASN A 12 -15.59 9.78 1.11
CA ASN A 12 -15.22 9.89 -0.30
C ASN A 12 -15.80 11.16 -0.90
N PHE A 13 -14.99 11.87 -1.68
CA PHE A 13 -15.46 12.99 -2.46
C PHE A 13 -16.29 12.50 -3.65
N LYS A 14 -17.28 13.29 -4.05
CA LYS A 14 -17.96 13.05 -5.32
C LYS A 14 -17.00 13.27 -6.48
N MET A 15 -17.07 12.41 -7.49
CA MET A 15 -16.23 12.51 -8.66
C MET A 15 -16.54 13.79 -9.43
N ASN A 16 -15.52 14.61 -9.62
CA ASN A 16 -15.53 15.80 -10.47
C ASN A 16 -14.15 15.91 -11.13
N ASP A 17 -13.93 16.94 -11.94
CA ASP A 17 -12.69 17.08 -12.69
C ASP A 17 -11.45 17.17 -11.79
N GLU A 18 -11.54 17.87 -10.66
CA GLU A 18 -10.44 18.02 -9.72
C GLU A 18 -10.14 16.69 -9.01
N VAL A 19 -11.16 16.02 -8.53
CA VAL A 19 -11.02 14.71 -7.87
C VAL A 19 -10.47 13.68 -8.86
N TYR A 20 -10.89 13.74 -10.10
CA TYR A 20 -10.35 12.88 -11.16
C TYR A 20 -8.85 13.11 -11.36
N LYS A 21 -8.40 14.37 -11.40
CA LYS A 21 -6.97 14.70 -11.51
C LYS A 21 -6.19 14.21 -10.31
N GLN A 22 -6.71 14.41 -9.11
CA GLN A 22 -6.08 13.96 -7.87
C GLN A 22 -5.95 12.44 -7.86
N ARG A 23 -7.01 11.73 -8.21
CA ARG A 23 -7.00 10.28 -8.33
C ARG A 23 -5.95 9.81 -9.33
N ARG A 24 -5.83 10.51 -10.46
CA ARG A 24 -4.86 10.20 -11.50
C ARG A 24 -3.42 10.36 -11.02
N GLN A 25 -3.13 11.36 -10.19
CA GLN A 25 -1.81 11.53 -9.60
C GLN A 25 -1.43 10.33 -8.72
N VAL A 26 -2.36 9.83 -7.94
CA VAL A 26 -2.13 8.63 -7.12
C VAL A 26 -1.92 7.40 -8.00
N ILE A 27 -2.75 7.23 -9.02
CA ILE A 27 -2.63 6.12 -9.98
C ILE A 27 -1.28 6.15 -10.69
N ASN A 28 -0.76 7.33 -11.02
CA ASN A 28 0.56 7.47 -11.65
C ASN A 28 1.68 6.96 -10.74
N VAL A 29 1.60 7.16 -9.43
CA VAL A 29 2.55 6.57 -8.48
C VAL A 29 2.51 5.03 -8.58
N ILE A 30 1.32 4.47 -8.64
CA ILE A 30 1.14 3.00 -8.75
C ILE A 30 1.70 2.49 -10.08
N TYR A 31 1.44 3.20 -11.17
CA TYR A 31 2.00 2.82 -12.48
C TYR A 31 3.52 2.90 -12.52
N ASP A 32 4.12 3.86 -11.82
CA ASP A 32 5.57 4.01 -11.76
C ASP A 32 6.25 2.78 -11.14
N LEU A 33 5.56 2.06 -10.26
CA LEU A 33 6.09 0.82 -9.68
C LEU A 33 6.38 -0.24 -10.74
N LYS A 34 5.62 -0.28 -11.83
CA LYS A 34 5.86 -1.20 -12.95
C LYS A 34 7.20 -0.92 -13.62
N ASN A 35 7.59 0.34 -13.70
CA ASN A 35 8.88 0.76 -14.27
C ASN A 35 10.07 0.27 -13.43
N HIS A 36 9.81 -0.12 -12.18
CA HIS A 36 10.80 -0.64 -11.25
C HIS A 36 10.71 -2.17 -11.08
N GLY A 37 9.99 -2.84 -11.98
CA GLY A 37 9.85 -4.29 -11.94
C GLY A 37 8.91 -4.81 -10.86
N ILE A 38 8.04 -3.95 -10.34
CA ILE A 38 7.08 -4.31 -9.29
C ILE A 38 5.70 -4.48 -9.91
N ASN A 39 5.18 -5.69 -9.90
CA ASN A 39 3.84 -6.01 -10.38
C ASN A 39 2.90 -6.18 -9.20
N ILE A 40 1.97 -5.24 -9.05
CA ILE A 40 0.96 -5.29 -8.00
C ILE A 40 -0.42 -5.53 -8.60
N PRO A 41 -1.35 -6.11 -7.84
CA PRO A 41 -2.72 -6.28 -8.33
C PRO A 41 -3.40 -4.94 -8.55
N ARG A 42 -4.54 -4.96 -9.22
CA ARG A 42 -5.34 -3.76 -9.44
C ARG A 42 -5.79 -3.18 -8.11
N ILE A 43 -5.53 -1.89 -7.92
CA ILE A 43 -5.90 -1.14 -6.73
C ILE A 43 -6.96 -0.10 -7.11
N ASP A 44 -8.02 -0.05 -6.33
CA ASP A 44 -9.01 1.01 -6.39
C ASP A 44 -8.56 2.18 -5.52
N VAL A 45 -8.41 3.34 -6.14
CA VAL A 45 -7.98 4.57 -5.47
C VAL A 45 -9.19 5.45 -5.21
N ARG A 46 -9.36 5.87 -3.97
CA ARG A 46 -10.43 6.77 -3.58
C ARG A 46 -9.85 8.03 -2.95
N ILE A 47 -10.40 9.17 -3.34
CA ILE A 47 -10.01 10.49 -2.83
C ILE A 47 -11.11 10.99 -1.92
N GLY A 48 -10.72 11.53 -0.80
CA GLY A 48 -11.68 12.07 0.17
C GLY A 48 -10.96 12.71 1.35
N GLU A 49 -11.67 12.87 2.45
CA GLU A 49 -11.10 13.44 3.67
C GLU A 49 -11.44 12.58 4.87
N ASP A 50 -10.59 12.64 5.87
CA ASP A 50 -10.81 11.97 7.15
C ASP A 50 -11.18 13.01 8.22
N LYS A 51 -11.97 12.62 9.21
CA LYS A 51 -12.30 13.49 10.35
C LYS A 51 -11.08 13.98 11.08
N LYS A 52 -10.01 13.18 11.14
CA LYS A 52 -8.72 13.61 11.69
C LYS A 52 -7.90 14.25 10.58
N GLU A 53 -7.57 15.51 10.74
CA GLU A 53 -6.76 16.26 9.77
C GLU A 53 -5.34 15.70 9.60
N SER A 54 -4.83 15.00 10.61
CA SER A 54 -3.51 14.38 10.55
C SER A 54 -3.44 13.14 9.65
N VAL A 55 -4.58 12.57 9.29
CA VAL A 55 -4.63 11.39 8.43
C VAL A 55 -4.44 11.81 6.98
N LEU A 56 -3.41 11.28 6.34
CA LEU A 56 -3.08 11.55 4.94
C LEU A 56 -3.59 10.47 3.99
N GLY A 57 -3.73 9.25 4.48
CA GLY A 57 -4.23 8.13 3.73
C GLY A 57 -4.64 6.99 4.63
N LYS A 58 -5.34 6.03 4.07
CA LYS A 58 -5.76 4.80 4.74
C LYS A 58 -5.75 3.61 3.79
N GLY A 59 -5.49 2.44 4.34
CA GLY A 59 -5.62 1.17 3.63
C GLY A 59 -5.96 0.08 4.62
N ARG A 60 -6.77 -0.88 4.20
CA ARG A 60 -7.08 -2.06 5.00
C ARG A 60 -6.13 -3.20 4.65
N LEU A 61 -5.71 -3.95 5.66
CA LEU A 61 -4.88 -5.14 5.45
C LEU A 61 -5.55 -6.12 4.50
N ASN A 62 -4.81 -6.57 3.49
CA ASN A 62 -5.28 -7.56 2.51
C ASN A 62 -6.55 -7.14 1.75
N ASP A 63 -6.66 -5.85 1.43
CA ASP A 63 -7.73 -5.32 0.60
C ASP A 63 -7.14 -4.81 -0.73
N ASN A 64 -7.97 -4.24 -1.59
CA ASN A 64 -7.56 -3.67 -2.86
C ASN A 64 -7.97 -2.21 -3.01
N ILE A 65 -8.27 -1.54 -1.92
CA ILE A 65 -8.70 -0.14 -1.92
C ILE A 65 -7.76 0.66 -1.03
N ILE A 66 -7.32 1.82 -1.52
CA ILE A 66 -6.64 2.83 -0.72
C ILE A 66 -7.39 4.14 -0.77
N TRP A 67 -7.34 4.88 0.33
CA TRP A 67 -7.97 6.20 0.50
C TRP A 67 -6.85 7.22 0.70
N ILE A 68 -6.82 8.26 -0.13
CA ILE A 68 -5.80 9.32 -0.09
C ILE A 68 -6.50 10.67 0.05
N THR A 69 -5.94 11.54 0.89
CA THR A 69 -6.48 12.88 1.08
C THR A 69 -5.79 13.90 0.16
N PRO A 70 -6.45 15.00 -0.22
CA PRO A 70 -5.81 16.07 -0.98
C PRO A 70 -4.60 16.67 -0.25
N LYS A 71 -4.58 16.64 1.07
CA LYS A 71 -3.45 17.12 1.88
C LYS A 71 -2.16 16.34 1.55
N ALA A 72 -2.27 15.02 1.35
CA ALA A 72 -1.12 14.21 0.93
C ALA A 72 -0.60 14.61 -0.44
N LEU A 73 -1.51 14.92 -1.37
CA LEU A 73 -1.17 15.37 -2.72
C LEU A 73 -0.46 16.72 -2.73
N ASN A 74 -0.80 17.60 -1.80
CA ASN A 74 -0.27 18.96 -1.73
C ASN A 74 1.08 19.08 -1.02
N LYS A 75 1.56 18.01 -0.40
CA LYS A 75 2.85 18.03 0.33
C LYS A 75 4.08 17.81 -0.56
N GLY A 76 3.88 17.51 -1.83
CA GLY A 76 4.95 17.27 -2.77
C GLY A 76 5.10 15.79 -3.14
N GLU A 77 5.92 15.54 -4.17
CA GLU A 77 6.04 14.22 -4.78
C GLU A 77 6.56 13.15 -3.81
N ASN A 78 7.60 13.46 -3.05
CA ASN A 78 8.16 12.49 -2.10
C ASN A 78 7.16 12.11 -1.01
N TYR A 79 6.39 13.07 -0.52
CA TYR A 79 5.35 12.83 0.48
C TYR A 79 4.20 12.00 -0.11
N LEU A 80 3.83 12.26 -1.36
CA LEU A 80 2.80 11.47 -2.04
C LEU A 80 3.24 10.03 -2.22
N TYR A 81 4.48 9.80 -2.66
CA TYR A 81 5.03 8.44 -2.75
C TYR A 81 5.04 7.75 -1.38
N HIS A 82 5.49 8.46 -0.35
CA HIS A 82 5.49 7.92 1.01
C HIS A 82 4.10 7.45 1.43
N THR A 83 3.10 8.31 1.27
CA THR A 83 1.73 8.00 1.68
C THR A 83 1.15 6.83 0.88
N VAL A 84 1.26 6.87 -0.44
CA VAL A 84 0.72 5.83 -1.31
C VAL A 84 1.39 4.48 -1.06
N LEU A 85 2.72 4.45 -1.02
CA LEU A 85 3.45 3.20 -0.80
C LEU A 85 3.20 2.63 0.60
N HIS A 86 3.08 3.47 1.62
CA HIS A 86 2.72 3.06 2.98
C HIS A 86 1.37 2.32 2.99
N GLU A 87 0.35 2.91 2.36
CA GLU A 87 -0.97 2.29 2.31
C GLU A 87 -0.98 1.01 1.46
N LEU A 88 -0.21 0.97 0.39
CA LEU A 88 -0.08 -0.24 -0.43
C LEU A 88 0.59 -1.40 0.33
N VAL A 89 1.55 -1.13 1.20
CA VAL A 89 2.14 -2.17 2.06
C VAL A 89 1.08 -2.78 2.95
N HIS A 90 0.19 -1.96 3.54
CA HIS A 90 -0.92 -2.47 4.33
C HIS A 90 -1.88 -3.33 3.49
N THR A 91 -2.32 -2.80 2.35
CA THR A 91 -3.40 -3.42 1.57
C THR A 91 -2.95 -4.66 0.83
N ILE A 92 -1.80 -4.62 0.16
CA ILE A 92 -1.35 -5.70 -0.71
C ILE A 92 -0.60 -6.76 0.09
N PHE A 93 0.35 -6.34 0.92
CA PHE A 93 1.25 -7.26 1.59
C PHE A 93 0.77 -7.64 3.01
N GLY A 94 -0.19 -6.90 3.55
CA GLY A 94 -0.75 -7.19 4.86
C GLY A 94 0.17 -6.89 6.04
N TYR A 95 1.20 -6.08 5.86
CA TYR A 95 2.09 -5.69 6.94
C TYR A 95 1.55 -4.48 7.70
N GLY A 96 1.71 -4.50 9.02
CA GLY A 96 1.36 -3.39 9.89
C GLY A 96 2.49 -2.37 10.02
N HIS A 97 2.35 -1.47 10.99
CA HIS A 97 3.36 -0.45 11.27
C HIS A 97 4.65 -1.07 11.84
N SER A 98 5.77 -0.41 11.57
CA SER A 98 7.10 -0.79 12.05
C SER A 98 7.73 0.37 12.80
N ARG A 99 8.43 0.07 13.89
CA ARG A 99 9.17 1.08 14.65
C ARG A 99 10.48 1.49 13.99
N THR A 100 11.03 0.63 13.15
CA THR A 100 12.36 0.81 12.55
C THR A 100 12.34 1.16 11.08
N CYS A 101 11.27 0.83 10.38
CA CYS A 101 11.16 1.11 8.94
C CYS A 101 10.63 2.52 8.70
N HIS A 102 11.39 3.35 8.01
CA HIS A 102 11.00 4.72 7.68
C HIS A 102 9.64 4.78 6.97
N LEU A 103 9.39 3.90 6.02
CA LEU A 103 8.13 3.87 5.25
C LEU A 103 6.94 3.46 6.12
N MET A 104 7.12 2.51 7.03
CA MET A 104 6.02 1.87 7.75
C MET A 104 5.84 2.33 9.18
N LYS A 105 6.41 3.47 9.55
CA LYS A 105 6.12 4.09 10.86
C LYS A 105 4.65 4.49 10.95
N ALA A 106 4.09 4.42 12.16
CA ALA A 106 2.69 4.76 12.41
C ALA A 106 2.36 6.20 12.02
N TYR A 107 3.33 7.10 12.13
CA TYR A 107 3.18 8.51 11.78
C TYR A 107 4.17 8.88 10.69
N GLN A 108 3.73 9.68 9.71
CA GLN A 108 4.61 10.17 8.67
C GLN A 108 5.70 11.06 9.27
N PRO A 109 6.99 10.82 8.96
CA PRO A 109 8.07 11.71 9.41
C PRO A 109 7.92 13.12 8.82
N GLU A 110 8.44 14.13 9.51
CA GLU A 110 8.48 15.50 8.99
C GLU A 110 9.23 15.59 7.67
N VAL A 111 10.35 14.87 7.57
CA VAL A 111 11.15 14.75 6.35
C VAL A 111 11.08 13.31 5.89
N VAL A 112 10.53 13.10 4.69
CA VAL A 112 10.45 11.77 4.08
C VAL A 112 11.65 11.56 3.16
N PHE A 113 11.98 10.31 2.92
CA PHE A 113 12.98 9.93 1.94
C PHE A 113 12.54 10.32 0.53
N THR A 114 13.49 10.35 -0.40
CA THR A 114 13.18 10.54 -1.82
C THR A 114 12.33 9.38 -2.34
N LYS A 115 11.57 9.63 -3.40
CA LYS A 115 10.74 8.59 -4.02
C LYS A 115 11.56 7.36 -4.43
N GLU A 116 12.80 7.56 -4.89
CA GLU A 116 13.69 6.46 -5.28
C GLU A 116 14.01 5.54 -4.10
N LYS A 117 14.36 6.10 -2.94
CA LYS A 117 14.59 5.33 -1.71
C LYS A 117 13.31 4.67 -1.19
N LEU A 118 12.18 5.36 -1.28
CA LEU A 118 10.89 4.82 -0.87
C LEU A 118 10.49 3.62 -1.73
N ILE A 119 10.72 3.69 -3.03
CA ILE A 119 10.49 2.58 -3.96
C ILE A 119 11.40 1.40 -3.62
N ASP A 120 12.67 1.65 -3.30
CA ASP A 120 13.60 0.59 -2.87
C ASP A 120 13.09 -0.13 -1.61
N ILE A 121 12.60 0.62 -0.63
CA ILE A 121 12.03 0.03 0.59
C ILE A 121 10.77 -0.77 0.24
N PHE A 122 9.90 -0.23 -0.57
CA PHE A 122 8.68 -0.91 -1.03
C PHE A 122 9.02 -2.21 -1.76
N LYS A 123 10.04 -2.19 -2.60
CA LYS A 123 10.50 -3.37 -3.34
C LYS A 123 10.99 -4.47 -2.40
N ARG A 124 11.60 -4.12 -1.26
CA ARG A 124 11.98 -5.10 -0.24
C ARG A 124 10.75 -5.81 0.34
N TYR A 125 9.69 -5.07 0.64
CA TYR A 125 8.42 -5.66 1.09
C TYR A 125 7.81 -6.54 0.01
N TYR A 126 7.84 -6.09 -1.23
CA TYR A 126 7.35 -6.83 -2.37
C TYR A 126 8.10 -8.17 -2.54
N ASN A 127 9.41 -8.15 -2.48
CA ASN A 127 10.24 -9.35 -2.59
C ASN A 127 9.99 -10.30 -1.40
N LEU A 128 9.91 -9.76 -0.20
CA LEU A 128 9.65 -10.54 1.00
C LEU A 128 8.27 -11.25 0.93
N TYR A 129 7.26 -10.52 0.51
CA TYR A 129 5.91 -11.06 0.32
C TYR A 129 5.91 -12.19 -0.72
N ASN A 130 6.54 -11.97 -1.86
CA ASN A 130 6.63 -12.97 -2.93
C ASN A 130 7.42 -14.20 -2.49
N ASN A 131 8.50 -14.04 -1.76
CA ASN A 131 9.31 -15.15 -1.24
C ASN A 131 8.51 -16.00 -0.25
N LYS A 132 7.75 -15.39 0.64
CA LYS A 132 6.87 -16.12 1.56
C LYS A 132 5.81 -16.92 0.80
N LYS A 133 5.23 -16.32 -0.23
CA LYS A 133 4.22 -16.99 -1.06
C LYS A 133 4.80 -18.18 -1.81
N ILE A 134 5.98 -18.05 -2.38
CA ILE A 134 6.69 -19.13 -3.06
C ILE A 134 7.05 -20.24 -2.07
N ASN A 135 7.61 -19.91 -0.92
CA ASN A 135 7.97 -20.89 0.12
C ASN A 135 6.77 -21.68 0.60
N LYS A 136 5.63 -21.03 0.77
CA LYS A 136 4.39 -21.70 1.15
C LYS A 136 3.91 -22.68 0.07
N GLN A 137 4.00 -22.30 -1.19
CA GLN A 137 3.67 -23.18 -2.31
C GLN A 137 4.60 -24.36 -2.41
N MET A 138 5.90 -24.16 -2.19
CA MET A 138 6.90 -25.24 -2.17
C MET A 138 6.64 -26.22 -1.00
N GLU A 139 6.29 -25.70 0.17
CA GLU A 139 5.95 -26.52 1.33
C GLU A 139 4.76 -27.44 1.05
N VAL A 140 3.70 -26.90 0.44
CA VAL A 140 2.54 -27.70 0.03
C VAL A 140 2.94 -28.77 -0.98
N ALA A 141 3.75 -28.43 -1.97
CA ALA A 141 4.23 -29.40 -2.96
C ALA A 141 5.08 -30.50 -2.33
N TRP A 142 5.98 -30.17 -1.39
CA TRP A 142 6.76 -31.15 -0.64
C TRP A 142 5.89 -32.10 0.16
N ASN A 143 4.89 -31.59 0.83
CA ASN A 143 3.95 -32.40 1.62
C ASN A 143 3.18 -33.39 0.72
N LEU A 144 2.74 -32.95 -0.45
CA LEU A 144 2.08 -33.82 -1.44
C LEU A 144 3.00 -34.92 -1.95
N ILE A 145 4.26 -34.61 -2.22
CA ILE A 145 5.26 -35.59 -2.65
C ILE A 145 5.52 -36.61 -1.54
N ALA A 146 5.68 -36.14 -0.30
CA ALA A 146 5.88 -37.02 0.85
C ALA A 146 4.72 -38.00 1.05
N GLU A 147 3.48 -37.51 0.92
CA GLU A 147 2.29 -38.37 1.02
C GLU A 147 2.26 -39.45 -0.06
N LYS A 148 2.66 -39.14 -1.28
CA LYS A 148 2.72 -40.09 -2.40
C LYS A 148 3.82 -41.13 -2.22
N ASN A 149 4.86 -40.83 -1.49
CA ASN A 149 6.00 -41.72 -1.27
C ASN A 149 5.91 -42.55 0.00
N ILE A 150 4.90 -42.34 0.81
CA ILE A 150 4.60 -43.18 1.98
C ILE A 150 3.77 -44.37 1.48
N ILE A 151 4.44 -45.40 1.13
CA ILE A 151 3.80 -46.68 0.78
C ILE A 151 4.20 -47.72 1.75
#